data_57efe6d28369627cb9c46fcc49e7dcc2
#
_entry.id   57efe6d28369627cb9c46fcc49e7dcc2
#
_cell.length_a   1.000
_cell.length_b   1.000
_cell.length_c   1.000
_cell.angle_alpha   90.00
_cell.angle_beta   90.00
_cell.angle_gamma   90.00
#
_symmetry.space_group_name_H-M   'P 1'
#
loop_
_entity.id
_entity.type
_entity.pdbx_description
1 polymer ?
#
loop_
_entity_poly.entity_id
_entity_poly.type
_entity_poly.pdbx_seq_one_letter_code
_entity_poly.pdbx_strand_id
1 'polypeptide(L)'
;MIDLRFSTALQMVLSVALADKDGFRCTSRTLAEGLGTNASFIRKLLIPLTREGMIVAAIGKGGGLHLGRAAEQITLRELYLAVMEDKRILVAREDIPTRCRISANINEFFAEVATDAETAMLDALAGRNIADSLAELLRLDGIRMKRLTIAANARRANLVANGVKRT
;
A
#
# COMPACT_ATOMS: atom_id res chain seq x y z
N MET A 1 11.98 7.56 12.25
CA MET A 1 10.51 7.76 12.04
C MET A 1 10.07 6.86 10.90
N ILE A 2 9.05 6.03 11.10
CA ILE A 2 8.52 5.13 10.07
C ILE A 2 7.72 5.98 9.06
N ASP A 3 7.99 5.84 7.78
CA ASP A 3 7.25 6.53 6.73
C ASP A 3 6.10 5.66 6.22
N LEU A 4 4.87 6.12 6.41
CA LEU A 4 3.65 5.41 6.04
C LEU A 4 3.06 5.87 4.69
N ARG A 5 3.71 6.81 3.99
CA ARG A 5 3.16 7.38 2.75
C ARG A 5 2.91 6.33 1.68
N PHE A 6 3.92 5.50 1.39
CA PHE A 6 3.79 4.47 0.36
C PHE A 6 2.74 3.41 0.71
N SER A 7 2.76 2.86 1.92
CA SER A 7 1.78 1.84 2.34
C SER A 7 0.34 2.38 2.33
N THR A 8 0.15 3.62 2.79
CA THR A 8 -1.17 4.27 2.75
C THR A 8 -1.61 4.55 1.32
N ALA A 9 -0.73 5.07 0.46
CA ALA A 9 -1.04 5.33 -0.94
C ALA A 9 -1.39 4.04 -1.71
N LEU A 10 -0.65 2.95 -1.46
CA LEU A 10 -0.95 1.64 -2.03
C LEU A 10 -2.36 1.18 -1.63
N GLN A 11 -2.70 1.28 -0.34
CA GLN A 11 -4.03 0.93 0.13
C GLN A 11 -5.12 1.82 -0.48
N MET A 12 -4.86 3.14 -0.65
CA MET A 12 -5.78 4.06 -1.32
C MET A 12 -6.06 3.64 -2.76
N VAL A 13 -5.01 3.42 -3.57
CA VAL A 13 -5.16 3.06 -4.99
C VAL A 13 -5.85 1.70 -5.13
N LEU A 14 -5.54 0.72 -4.30
CA LEU A 14 -6.21 -0.58 -4.27
C LEU A 14 -7.69 -0.46 -3.86
N SER A 15 -8.02 0.42 -2.91
CA SER A 15 -9.41 0.68 -2.51
C SER A 15 -10.21 1.36 -3.64
N VAL A 16 -9.60 2.28 -4.38
CA VAL A 16 -10.21 2.90 -5.57
C VAL A 16 -10.41 1.85 -6.66
N ALA A 17 -9.42 1.01 -6.93
CA ALA A 17 -9.51 -0.07 -7.92
C ALA A 17 -10.63 -1.08 -7.58
N LEU A 18 -10.78 -1.42 -6.31
CA LEU A 18 -11.87 -2.29 -5.84
C LEU A 18 -13.23 -1.60 -6.00
N ALA A 19 -13.32 -0.32 -5.67
CA ALA A 19 -14.54 0.47 -5.82
C ALA A 19 -15.00 0.54 -7.29
N ASP A 20 -14.05 0.78 -8.21
CA ASP A 20 -14.34 0.81 -9.65
C ASP A 20 -14.80 -0.56 -10.17
N LYS A 21 -14.18 -1.65 -9.68
CA LYS A 21 -14.55 -3.01 -10.03
C LYS A 21 -15.96 -3.38 -9.55
N ASP A 22 -16.29 -3.03 -8.31
CA ASP A 22 -17.53 -3.46 -7.64
C ASP A 22 -18.65 -2.43 -7.80
N GLY A 23 -18.41 -1.27 -8.43
CA GLY A 23 -19.41 -0.25 -8.76
C GLY A 23 -19.87 0.58 -7.56
N PHE A 24 -19.08 0.71 -6.51
CA PHE A 24 -19.42 1.56 -5.37
C PHE A 24 -18.63 2.88 -5.35
N ARG A 25 -19.20 3.88 -4.72
CA ARG A 25 -18.63 5.22 -4.68
C ARG A 25 -17.45 5.31 -3.71
N CYS A 26 -16.26 5.64 -4.20
CA CYS A 26 -15.08 5.95 -3.40
C CYS A 26 -14.87 7.47 -3.29
N THR A 27 -14.60 7.97 -2.10
CA THR A 27 -14.33 9.39 -1.83
C THR A 27 -13.15 9.52 -0.85
N SER A 28 -12.55 10.72 -0.75
CA SER A 28 -11.50 10.96 0.24
C SER A 28 -11.97 10.74 1.69
N ARG A 29 -13.26 10.91 1.96
CA ARG A 29 -13.87 10.64 3.28
C ARG A 29 -13.95 9.13 3.52
N THR A 30 -14.52 8.36 2.57
CA THR A 30 -14.63 6.91 2.72
C THR A 30 -13.27 6.23 2.78
N LEU A 31 -12.26 6.76 2.07
CA LEU A 31 -10.87 6.32 2.21
C LEU A 31 -10.34 6.58 3.62
N ALA A 32 -10.52 7.79 4.16
CA ALA A 32 -10.04 8.13 5.50
C ALA A 32 -10.67 7.23 6.58
N GLU A 33 -11.99 7.01 6.48
CA GLU A 33 -12.75 6.12 7.38
C GLU A 33 -12.28 4.66 7.25
N GLY A 34 -12.21 4.14 6.02
CA GLY A 34 -11.81 2.75 5.77
C GLY A 34 -10.36 2.43 6.12
N LEU A 35 -9.46 3.42 5.99
CA LEU A 35 -8.05 3.28 6.36
C LEU A 35 -7.77 3.64 7.84
N GLY A 36 -8.76 4.13 8.58
CA GLY A 36 -8.59 4.56 9.96
C GLY A 36 -7.56 5.70 10.10
N THR A 37 -7.49 6.62 9.13
CA THR A 37 -6.49 7.68 9.07
C THR A 37 -7.10 9.06 8.92
N ASN A 38 -6.26 10.09 9.07
CA ASN A 38 -6.70 11.49 8.98
C ASN A 38 -7.00 11.88 7.53
N ALA A 39 -8.16 12.52 7.30
CA ALA A 39 -8.59 13.00 5.99
C ALA A 39 -7.60 14.01 5.36
N SER A 40 -6.88 14.80 6.15
CA SER A 40 -5.85 15.71 5.64
C SER A 40 -4.65 14.95 5.07
N PHE A 41 -4.27 13.82 5.69
CA PHE A 41 -3.22 12.95 5.17
C PHE A 41 -3.63 12.29 3.85
N ILE A 42 -4.86 11.78 3.77
CA ILE A 42 -5.41 11.27 2.50
C ILE A 42 -5.36 12.33 1.40
N ARG A 43 -5.79 13.58 1.67
CA ARG A 43 -5.76 14.65 0.66
C ARG A 43 -4.33 14.99 0.22
N LYS A 44 -3.36 14.99 1.13
CA LYS A 44 -1.95 15.18 0.78
C LYS A 44 -1.44 14.11 -0.17
N LEU A 45 -1.79 12.85 0.06
CA LEU A 45 -1.40 11.74 -0.81
C LEU A 45 -2.14 11.74 -2.15
N LEU A 46 -3.39 12.25 -2.20
CA LEU A 46 -4.12 12.39 -3.45
C LEU A 46 -3.44 13.37 -4.42
N ILE A 47 -2.72 14.39 -3.94
CA ILE A 47 -2.03 15.37 -4.79
C ILE A 47 -1.06 14.70 -5.77
N PRO A 48 -0.03 13.96 -5.32
CA PRO A 48 0.88 13.27 -6.23
C PRO A 48 0.18 12.18 -7.04
N LEU A 49 -0.79 11.44 -6.48
CA LEU A 49 -1.51 10.39 -7.20
C LEU A 49 -2.35 10.92 -8.36
N THR A 50 -2.94 12.11 -8.21
CA THR A 50 -3.69 12.78 -9.29
C THR A 50 -2.75 13.43 -10.31
N ARG A 51 -1.65 14.02 -9.87
CA ARG A 51 -0.62 14.58 -10.75
C ARG A 51 -0.05 13.53 -11.70
N GLU A 52 0.21 12.33 -11.21
CA GLU A 52 0.73 11.21 -12.01
C GLU A 52 -0.39 10.42 -12.76
N GLY A 53 -1.63 10.89 -12.72
CA GLY A 53 -2.75 10.27 -13.43
C GLY A 53 -3.13 8.86 -12.94
N MET A 54 -2.77 8.51 -11.71
CA MET A 54 -3.15 7.21 -11.13
C MET A 54 -4.58 7.24 -10.60
N ILE A 55 -4.99 8.38 -10.04
CA ILE A 55 -6.35 8.62 -9.55
C ILE A 55 -6.89 9.87 -10.21
N VAL A 56 -8.16 9.84 -10.57
CA VAL A 56 -8.92 11.00 -11.05
C VAL A 56 -10.15 11.23 -10.17
N ALA A 57 -10.57 12.48 -10.05
CA ALA A 57 -11.79 12.85 -9.33
C ALA A 57 -12.89 13.21 -10.31
N ALA A 58 -14.03 12.51 -10.26
CA ALA A 58 -15.22 12.85 -11.02
C ALA A 58 -16.21 13.64 -10.16
N ILE A 59 -16.87 14.64 -10.76
CA ILE A 59 -17.86 15.51 -10.10
C ILE A 59 -19.27 15.09 -10.54
N GLY A 60 -20.26 15.24 -9.67
CA GLY A 60 -21.68 15.03 -9.99
C GLY A 60 -22.27 13.71 -9.50
N LYS A 61 -23.42 13.33 -10.09
CA LYS A 61 -24.14 12.10 -9.74
C LYS A 61 -23.32 10.88 -10.16
N GLY A 62 -22.84 10.09 -9.20
CA GLY A 62 -21.88 9.01 -9.43
C GLY A 62 -20.41 9.44 -9.32
N GLY A 63 -20.15 10.73 -9.01
CA GLY A 63 -18.80 11.24 -8.82
C GLY A 63 -18.09 10.62 -7.62
N GLY A 64 -16.75 10.65 -7.67
CA GLY A 64 -15.88 10.06 -6.67
C GLY A 64 -14.44 10.00 -7.16
N LEU A 65 -13.65 9.18 -6.52
CA LEU A 65 -12.29 8.85 -6.93
C LEU A 65 -12.34 7.58 -7.79
N HIS A 66 -11.68 7.63 -8.94
CA HIS A 66 -11.57 6.53 -9.89
C HIS A 66 -10.10 6.34 -10.29
N LEU A 67 -9.76 5.16 -10.81
CA LEU A 67 -8.45 5.01 -11.45
C LEU A 67 -8.38 5.90 -12.69
N GLY A 68 -7.26 6.59 -12.86
CA GLY A 68 -7.01 7.45 -14.03
C GLY A 68 -6.56 6.68 -15.27
N ARG A 69 -6.13 5.42 -15.09
CA ARG A 69 -5.72 4.49 -16.14
C ARG A 69 -5.93 3.05 -15.67
N ALA A 70 -5.80 2.08 -16.58
CA ALA A 70 -6.00 0.66 -16.26
C ALA A 70 -5.08 0.21 -15.11
N ALA A 71 -5.61 -0.61 -14.20
CA ALA A 71 -4.89 -1.07 -13.00
C ALA A 71 -3.60 -1.85 -13.34
N GLU A 72 -3.56 -2.51 -14.48
CA GLU A 72 -2.40 -3.23 -15.02
C GLU A 72 -1.25 -2.27 -15.40
N GLN A 73 -1.58 -1.02 -15.72
CA GLN A 73 -0.63 0.02 -16.13
C GLN A 73 -0.08 0.85 -14.98
N ILE A 74 -0.54 0.61 -13.76
CA ILE A 74 -0.07 1.30 -12.55
C ILE A 74 0.85 0.35 -11.80
N THR A 75 2.17 0.56 -11.91
CA THR A 75 3.17 -0.22 -11.20
C THR A 75 3.37 0.27 -9.77
N LEU A 76 3.79 -0.63 -8.87
CA LEU A 76 4.13 -0.23 -7.50
C LEU A 76 5.35 0.68 -7.45
N ARG A 77 6.27 0.58 -8.45
CA ARG A 77 7.41 1.50 -8.62
C ARG A 77 6.94 2.92 -8.86
N GLU A 78 6.05 3.15 -9.83
CA GLU A 78 5.51 4.48 -10.13
C GLU A 78 4.79 5.06 -8.92
N LEU A 79 3.97 4.23 -8.25
CA LEU A 79 3.28 4.63 -7.02
C LEU A 79 4.26 5.05 -5.92
N TYR A 80 5.33 4.26 -5.73
CA TYR A 80 6.37 4.58 -4.75
C TYR A 80 7.04 5.92 -5.08
N LEU A 81 7.50 6.09 -6.32
CA LEU A 81 8.16 7.32 -6.76
C LEU A 81 7.26 8.55 -6.63
N ALA A 82 5.98 8.42 -6.96
CA ALA A 82 5.01 9.51 -6.86
C ALA A 82 4.86 10.05 -5.44
N VAL A 83 4.84 9.19 -4.41
CA VAL A 83 4.52 9.60 -3.04
C VAL A 83 5.74 9.77 -2.15
N MET A 84 6.86 9.15 -2.50
CA MET A 84 8.11 9.28 -1.75
C MET A 84 8.96 10.46 -2.24
N GLU A 85 8.72 10.93 -3.48
CA GLU A 85 9.48 12.01 -4.11
C GLU A 85 10.99 11.72 -4.06
N ASP A 86 11.81 12.70 -3.72
CA ASP A 86 13.27 12.57 -3.63
C ASP A 86 13.76 12.00 -2.30
N LYS A 87 12.89 11.39 -1.50
CA LYS A 87 13.26 10.87 -0.20
C LYS A 87 14.08 9.58 -0.34
N ARG A 88 15.35 9.66 -0.05
CA ARG A 88 16.24 8.50 0.04
C ARG A 88 15.92 7.67 1.28
N ILE A 89 15.94 6.35 1.12
CA ILE A 89 15.74 5.40 2.22
C ILE A 89 17.03 5.25 3.01
N LEU A 90 18.15 5.18 2.31
CA LEU A 90 19.47 5.03 2.88
C LEU A 90 20.23 6.33 2.74
N VAL A 91 20.55 6.95 3.88
CA VAL A 91 21.27 8.23 3.96
C VAL A 91 22.60 8.01 4.64
N ALA A 92 23.68 8.46 4.00
CA ALA A 92 25.00 8.44 4.60
C ALA A 92 25.04 9.36 5.83
N ARG A 93 25.91 9.01 6.76
CA ARG A 93 26.18 9.86 7.92
C ARG A 93 26.95 11.11 7.46
N GLU A 94 26.47 12.27 7.88
CA GLU A 94 27.19 13.55 7.72
C GLU A 94 28.27 13.70 8.81
N ASP A 95 29.21 14.61 8.60
CA ASP A 95 30.26 15.02 9.57
C ASP A 95 31.15 13.88 10.08
N ILE A 96 31.63 13.01 9.17
CA ILE A 96 32.60 11.96 9.51
C ILE A 96 34.02 12.51 9.49
N PRO A 97 34.77 12.45 10.62
CA PRO A 97 36.17 12.85 10.62
C PRO A 97 37.03 11.95 9.74
N THR A 98 37.73 12.48 8.75
CA THR A 98 38.57 11.74 7.78
C THR A 98 39.93 11.34 8.38
N ARG A 99 39.95 10.74 9.58
CA ARG A 99 41.18 10.42 10.33
C ARG A 99 41.77 9.03 10.00
N CYS A 100 41.02 8.17 9.33
CA CYS A 100 41.49 6.82 8.98
C CYS A 100 41.02 6.43 7.60
N ARG A 101 41.56 5.34 7.06
CA ARG A 101 41.19 4.84 5.72
C ARG A 101 39.69 4.52 5.56
N ILE A 102 39.05 4.06 6.62
CA ILE A 102 37.60 3.76 6.59
C ILE A 102 36.82 5.06 6.55
N SER A 103 37.06 5.97 7.48
CA SER A 103 36.29 7.21 7.57
C SER A 103 36.50 8.14 6.37
N ALA A 104 37.66 8.02 5.68
CA ALA A 104 37.94 8.80 4.48
C ALA A 104 37.15 8.33 3.26
N ASN A 105 36.73 7.05 3.21
CA ASN A 105 36.10 6.43 2.02
C ASN A 105 34.68 5.92 2.28
N ILE A 106 34.19 5.95 3.53
CA ILE A 106 32.92 5.32 3.89
C ILE A 106 31.72 5.91 3.16
N ASN A 107 31.71 7.22 2.89
CA ASN A 107 30.58 7.89 2.23
C ASN A 107 30.46 7.49 0.76
N GLU A 108 31.58 7.37 0.04
CA GLU A 108 31.62 6.88 -1.34
C GLU A 108 31.14 5.42 -1.42
N PHE A 109 31.71 4.56 -0.61
CA PHE A 109 31.29 3.16 -0.50
C PHE A 109 29.81 3.02 -0.13
N PHE A 110 29.34 3.82 0.87
CA PHE A 110 27.94 3.76 1.29
C PHE A 110 26.98 4.27 0.20
N ALA A 111 27.36 5.27 -0.58
CA ALA A 111 26.56 5.76 -1.70
C ALA A 111 26.35 4.69 -2.78
N GLU A 112 27.38 3.90 -3.09
CA GLU A 112 27.28 2.75 -3.99
C GLU A 112 26.33 1.68 -3.44
N VAL A 113 26.51 1.24 -2.21
CA VAL A 113 25.63 0.28 -1.54
C VAL A 113 24.17 0.75 -1.46
N ALA A 114 23.96 2.04 -1.17
CA ALA A 114 22.62 2.63 -1.11
C ALA A 114 21.96 2.64 -2.49
N THR A 115 22.70 2.98 -3.54
CA THR A 115 22.22 2.99 -4.93
C THR A 115 21.81 1.60 -5.38
N ASP A 116 22.63 0.59 -5.12
CA ASP A 116 22.33 -0.80 -5.48
C ASP A 116 21.08 -1.32 -4.76
N ALA A 117 20.96 -1.04 -3.46
CA ALA A 117 19.81 -1.45 -2.67
C ALA A 117 18.51 -0.75 -3.13
N GLU A 118 18.55 0.55 -3.39
CA GLU A 118 17.40 1.32 -3.89
C GLU A 118 17.00 0.83 -5.29
N THR A 119 17.97 0.56 -6.17
CA THR A 119 17.72 0.03 -7.52
C THR A 119 17.02 -1.33 -7.44
N ALA A 120 17.56 -2.26 -6.67
CA ALA A 120 16.97 -3.59 -6.49
C ALA A 120 15.54 -3.53 -5.93
N MET A 121 15.29 -2.63 -4.98
CA MET A 121 13.96 -2.39 -4.44
C MET A 121 13.00 -1.86 -5.52
N LEU A 122 13.41 -0.86 -6.30
CA LEU A 122 12.58 -0.27 -7.35
C LEU A 122 12.28 -1.28 -8.47
N ASP A 123 13.23 -2.14 -8.80
CA ASP A 123 13.03 -3.21 -9.79
C ASP A 123 12.04 -4.27 -9.29
N ALA A 124 12.10 -4.64 -8.02
CA ALA A 124 11.13 -5.53 -7.41
C ALA A 124 9.71 -4.92 -7.39
N LEU A 125 9.58 -3.61 -7.22
CA LEU A 125 8.31 -2.89 -7.29
C LEU A 125 7.82 -2.72 -8.74
N ALA A 126 8.70 -2.59 -9.72
CA ALA A 126 8.36 -2.50 -11.14
C ALA A 126 7.70 -3.79 -11.67
N GLY A 127 8.08 -4.94 -11.14
CA GLY A 127 7.49 -6.24 -11.47
C GLY A 127 6.07 -6.48 -10.92
N ARG A 128 5.46 -5.50 -10.24
CA ARG A 128 4.13 -5.61 -9.65
C ARG A 128 3.26 -4.43 -10.06
N ASN A 129 1.98 -4.69 -10.35
CA ASN A 129 0.98 -3.67 -10.67
C ASN A 129 -0.23 -3.74 -9.71
N ILE A 130 -1.13 -2.77 -9.84
CA ILE A 130 -2.33 -2.67 -8.99
C ILE A 130 -3.31 -3.81 -9.26
N ALA A 131 -3.46 -4.28 -10.51
CA ALA A 131 -4.38 -5.37 -10.84
C ALA A 131 -3.96 -6.68 -10.17
N ASP A 132 -2.70 -7.07 -10.29
CA ASP A 132 -2.17 -8.29 -9.68
C ASP A 132 -2.19 -8.20 -8.15
N SER A 133 -1.87 -7.02 -7.60
CA SER A 133 -1.91 -6.78 -6.16
C SER A 133 -3.35 -6.91 -5.61
N LEU A 134 -4.34 -6.37 -6.31
CA LEU A 134 -5.75 -6.49 -5.94
C LEU A 134 -6.22 -7.94 -6.02
N ALA A 135 -5.87 -8.66 -7.08
CA ALA A 135 -6.21 -10.07 -7.26
C ALA A 135 -5.67 -10.92 -6.11
N GLU A 136 -4.42 -10.69 -5.70
CA GLU A 136 -3.80 -11.40 -4.57
C GLU A 136 -4.50 -11.09 -3.24
N LEU A 137 -4.86 -9.82 -2.98
CA LEU A 137 -5.61 -9.46 -1.78
C LEU A 137 -6.98 -10.13 -1.71
N LEU A 138 -7.71 -10.19 -2.82
CA LEU A 138 -9.00 -10.87 -2.89
C LEU A 138 -8.86 -12.38 -2.70
N ARG A 139 -7.79 -12.99 -3.23
CA ARG A 139 -7.46 -14.40 -2.97
C ARG A 139 -7.20 -14.67 -1.48
N LEU A 140 -6.42 -13.79 -0.82
CA LEU A 140 -6.14 -13.88 0.61
C LEU A 140 -7.41 -13.70 1.46
N ASP A 141 -8.30 -12.79 1.08
CA ASP A 141 -9.59 -12.60 1.76
C ASP A 141 -10.47 -13.85 1.66
N GLY A 142 -10.55 -14.45 0.50
CA GLY A 142 -11.26 -15.72 0.29
C GLY A 142 -10.76 -16.85 1.20
N ILE A 143 -9.46 -16.95 1.42
CA ILE A 143 -8.85 -17.91 2.36
C ILE A 143 -9.23 -17.59 3.80
N ARG A 144 -9.16 -16.30 4.17
CA ARG A 144 -9.53 -15.82 5.50
C ARG A 144 -10.99 -16.14 5.82
N MET A 145 -11.91 -15.85 4.91
CA MET A 145 -13.34 -16.12 5.06
C MET A 145 -13.63 -17.62 5.22
N LYS A 146 -13.00 -18.49 4.44
CA LYS A 146 -13.12 -19.94 4.60
C LYS A 146 -12.67 -20.41 5.98
N ARG A 147 -11.53 -19.90 6.49
CA ARG A 147 -11.03 -20.23 7.84
C ARG A 147 -11.99 -19.79 8.93
N LEU A 148 -12.56 -18.58 8.82
CA LEU A 148 -13.54 -18.07 9.79
C LEU A 148 -14.82 -18.91 9.80
N THR A 149 -15.31 -19.32 8.64
CA THR A 149 -16.50 -20.19 8.52
C THR A 149 -16.26 -21.56 9.15
N ILE A 150 -15.09 -22.18 8.91
CA ILE A 150 -14.73 -23.47 9.53
C ILE A 150 -14.66 -23.33 11.06
N ALA A 151 -14.01 -22.27 11.57
CA ALA A 151 -13.89 -22.02 12.99
C ALA A 151 -15.27 -21.76 13.66
N ALA A 152 -16.15 -21.01 12.99
CA ALA A 152 -17.51 -20.76 13.46
C ALA A 152 -18.33 -22.06 13.53
N ASN A 153 -18.26 -22.92 12.50
CA ASN A 153 -18.94 -24.21 12.48
C ASN A 153 -18.42 -25.17 13.55
N ALA A 154 -17.11 -25.22 13.78
CA ALA A 154 -16.51 -26.02 14.85
C ALA A 154 -16.97 -25.56 16.23
N ARG A 155 -17.05 -24.24 16.51
CA ARG A 155 -17.59 -23.70 17.77
C ARG A 155 -19.06 -24.08 17.96
N ARG A 156 -19.86 -24.00 16.89
CA ARG A 156 -21.29 -24.35 16.92
C ARG A 156 -21.49 -25.85 17.21
N ALA A 157 -20.70 -26.72 16.60
CA ALA A 157 -20.72 -28.16 16.84
C ALA A 157 -20.36 -28.50 18.32
N ASN A 158 -19.34 -27.86 18.87
CA ASN A 158 -18.94 -28.06 20.27
C ASN A 158 -20.01 -27.59 21.27
N LEU A 159 -20.72 -26.49 20.96
CA LEU A 159 -21.82 -26.00 21.82
C LEU A 159 -22.99 -26.99 21.82
N VAL A 160 -23.35 -27.56 20.67
CA VAL A 160 -24.40 -28.59 20.57
C VAL A 160 -23.98 -29.86 21.31
N ALA A 161 -22.75 -30.33 21.12
CA ALA A 161 -22.24 -31.53 21.81
C ALA A 161 -22.19 -31.38 23.34
N ASN A 162 -21.86 -30.18 23.86
CA ASN A 162 -21.86 -29.90 25.29
C ASN A 162 -23.23 -29.60 25.86
N GLY A 163 -24.21 -29.16 25.06
CA GLY A 163 -25.60 -28.95 25.46
C GLY A 163 -26.37 -30.28 25.69
N VAL A 164 -26.04 -31.31 24.94
CA VAL A 164 -26.65 -32.66 25.07
C VAL A 164 -26.14 -33.44 26.27
N LYS A 165 -25.01 -33.03 26.88
CA LYS A 165 -24.47 -33.67 28.10
C LYS A 165 -25.06 -33.14 29.43
N ARG A 166 -26.02 -32.22 29.39
CA ARG A 166 -26.64 -31.60 30.58
C ARG A 166 -28.11 -31.96 30.80
N THR A 167 -28.63 -32.99 30.11
CA THR A 167 -29.93 -33.64 30.36
C THR A 167 -29.72 -35.10 30.74
#